data_43ba2f119aa14c045310dd40c32f3368
#
_entry.id   43ba2f119aa14c045310dd40c32f3368
#
_cell.length_a   1.000
_cell.length_b   1.000
_cell.length_c   1.000
_cell.angle_alpha   90.00
_cell.angle_beta   90.00
_cell.angle_gamma   90.00
#
_symmetry.space_group_name_H-M   'P 1'
#
loop_
_entity.id
_entity.type
_entity.pdbx_description
1 polymer ?
#
loop_
_entity_poly.entity_id
_entity_poly.type
_entity_poly.pdbx_seq_one_letter_code
_entity_poly.pdbx_strand_id
1 'polypeptide(L)'
;MERRIIMCRRHPVLAFDYDPSSGKAVGSGRILDCSRLPLELISHGKPAIYAKSIDAWWRRRAIPPTRDGIRGILDSMGIRSAVELLNRSHGLSLSDQYWVKPESSDLEWDTVNFFTNPFDEELGRTLLTARSSSHRFSLNAPDASTGGDLPKRWTIAGDGTRILIKAGRTGQEPVNELIASDLCSRLGIPAVRYNLGEYDNRPVSTCPEMLTDTEELVSAWQILESVKRDNRLSARDQWIRAAQLFGCEGAAVVHATDDWLLVDYLMRNIDRHYN
;
A
#
# COMPACT_ATOMS: atom_id res chain seq x y z
N MET A 1 -10.80 25.10 8.82
CA MET A 1 -9.98 24.13 9.56
C MET A 1 -10.90 23.00 10.01
N GLU A 2 -10.48 21.78 9.82
CA GLU A 2 -11.21 20.56 10.17
C GLU A 2 -10.30 19.70 11.03
N ARG A 3 -10.81 19.17 12.14
CA ARG A 3 -10.08 18.23 12.97
C ARG A 3 -10.24 16.83 12.38
N ARG A 4 -9.13 16.13 12.14
CA ARG A 4 -9.08 14.76 11.62
C ARG A 4 -8.33 13.83 12.56
N ILE A 5 -8.67 12.55 12.49
CA ILE A 5 -8.05 11.52 13.29
C ILE A 5 -7.51 10.43 12.36
N ILE A 6 -6.21 10.11 12.50
CA ILE A 6 -5.67 8.85 11.98
C ILE A 6 -6.12 7.75 12.91
N MET A 7 -6.74 6.75 12.35
CA MET A 7 -7.22 5.55 13.02
C MET A 7 -6.33 4.36 12.62
N CYS A 8 -6.13 3.42 13.54
CA CYS A 8 -5.66 2.07 13.25
C CYS A 8 -6.79 1.11 13.67
N ARG A 9 -7.50 0.55 12.68
CA ARG A 9 -8.75 -0.16 12.93
C ARG A 9 -9.74 0.73 13.73
N ARG A 10 -10.17 0.28 14.90
CA ARG A 10 -11.09 1.00 15.81
C ARG A 10 -10.36 2.00 16.74
N HIS A 11 -9.02 2.02 16.75
CA HIS A 11 -8.23 2.79 17.71
C HIS A 11 -7.82 4.15 17.13
N PRO A 12 -8.15 5.26 17.81
CA PRO A 12 -7.64 6.58 17.42
C PRO A 12 -6.14 6.67 17.77
N VAL A 13 -5.33 7.07 16.80
CA VAL A 13 -3.87 7.07 16.91
C VAL A 13 -3.28 8.47 16.97
N LEU A 14 -3.70 9.35 16.08
CA LEU A 14 -3.18 10.72 15.97
C LEU A 14 -4.30 11.66 15.56
N ALA A 15 -4.50 12.73 16.30
CA ALA A 15 -5.40 13.82 15.90
C ALA A 15 -4.58 14.97 15.29
N PHE A 16 -5.06 15.58 14.21
CA PHE A 16 -4.39 16.70 13.53
C PHE A 16 -5.39 17.66 12.91
N ASP A 17 -4.96 18.91 12.72
CA ASP A 17 -5.74 19.91 12.02
C ASP A 17 -5.49 19.84 10.53
N TYR A 18 -6.55 19.90 9.73
CA TYR A 18 -6.52 19.82 8.28
C TYR A 18 -7.20 21.05 7.67
N ASP A 19 -6.59 21.59 6.64
CA ASP A 19 -7.18 22.68 5.86
C ASP A 19 -7.75 22.10 4.54
N PRO A 20 -9.08 22.02 4.40
CA PRO A 20 -9.71 21.50 3.20
C PRO A 20 -9.42 22.36 1.94
N SER A 21 -9.11 23.65 2.11
CA SER A 21 -8.86 24.55 0.99
C SER A 21 -7.51 24.28 0.33
N SER A 22 -6.48 24.03 1.13
CA SER A 22 -5.14 23.67 0.65
C SER A 22 -4.94 22.17 0.51
N GLY A 23 -5.79 21.33 1.09
CA GLY A 23 -5.65 19.88 1.11
C GLY A 23 -4.48 19.40 1.96
N LYS A 24 -4.12 20.11 3.04
CA LYS A 24 -2.92 19.85 3.85
C LYS A 24 -3.20 19.81 5.34
N ALA A 25 -2.37 19.06 6.05
CA ALA A 25 -2.28 19.14 7.51
C ALA A 25 -1.68 20.48 7.95
N VAL A 26 -2.02 20.93 9.15
CA VAL A 26 -1.57 22.22 9.72
C VAL A 26 -1.01 21.99 11.12
N GLY A 27 0.10 22.65 11.42
CA GLY A 27 0.73 22.61 12.76
C GLY A 27 1.36 21.25 13.08
N SER A 28 1.14 20.79 14.30
CA SER A 28 1.61 19.48 14.78
C SER A 28 0.42 18.65 15.24
N GLY A 29 0.48 17.35 15.00
CA GLY A 29 -0.50 16.40 15.48
C GLY A 29 -0.41 16.21 17.00
N ARG A 30 -1.46 15.65 17.59
CA ARG A 30 -1.52 15.18 18.97
C ARG A 30 -1.63 13.66 18.97
N ILE A 31 -0.61 12.99 19.51
CA ILE A 31 -0.61 11.53 19.66
C ILE A 31 -1.71 11.13 20.65
N LEU A 32 -2.50 10.14 20.27
CA LEU A 32 -3.55 9.52 21.08
C LEU A 32 -3.10 8.12 21.54
N ASP A 33 -2.43 7.38 20.65
CA ASP A 33 -1.83 6.07 20.95
C ASP A 33 -0.47 5.96 20.22
N CYS A 34 0.61 6.05 20.99
CA CYS A 34 1.97 5.97 20.44
C CYS A 34 2.34 4.54 19.98
N SER A 35 1.74 3.52 20.57
CA SER A 35 2.04 2.11 20.24
C SER A 35 1.53 1.70 18.86
N ARG A 36 0.59 2.47 18.29
CA ARG A 36 -0.04 2.23 16.98
C ARG A 36 0.29 3.30 15.95
N LEU A 37 1.29 4.15 16.23
CA LEU A 37 1.66 5.20 15.28
C LEU A 37 2.19 4.55 13.98
N PRO A 38 1.74 4.97 12.77
CA PRO A 38 2.32 4.51 11.52
C PRO A 38 3.83 4.65 11.51
N LEU A 39 4.54 3.65 11.01
CA LEU A 39 6.00 3.60 11.07
C LEU A 39 6.64 4.79 10.36
N GLU A 40 6.04 5.29 9.29
CA GLU A 40 6.49 6.50 8.58
C GLU A 40 6.37 7.80 9.39
N LEU A 41 5.58 7.78 10.45
CA LEU A 41 5.51 8.88 11.42
C LEU A 41 6.49 8.70 12.60
N ILE A 42 7.44 7.77 12.45
CA ILE A 42 8.57 7.58 13.37
C ILE A 42 9.86 7.86 12.58
N SER A 43 10.69 8.77 13.06
CA SER A 43 11.99 9.08 12.47
C SER A 43 13.08 8.91 13.53
N HIS A 44 14.05 8.05 13.26
CA HIS A 44 15.16 7.75 14.19
C HIS A 44 14.68 7.40 15.62
N GLY A 45 13.60 6.63 15.72
CA GLY A 45 13.01 6.20 16.99
C GLY A 45 12.17 7.26 17.72
N LYS A 46 11.83 8.37 17.07
CA LYS A 46 11.01 9.45 17.65
C LYS A 46 9.79 9.77 16.78
N PRO A 47 8.64 10.07 17.38
CA PRO A 47 7.46 10.53 16.63
C PRO A 47 7.76 11.78 15.80
N ALA A 48 7.42 11.73 14.51
CA ALA A 48 7.54 12.83 13.55
C ALA A 48 6.13 13.28 13.14
N ILE A 49 5.46 14.05 13.99
CA ILE A 49 4.03 14.39 13.91
C ILE A 49 3.76 15.82 13.42
N TYR A 50 4.72 16.43 12.73
CA TYR A 50 4.53 17.75 12.12
C TYR A 50 3.68 17.66 10.85
N ALA A 51 3.03 18.73 10.46
CA ALA A 51 2.21 18.81 9.25
C ALA A 51 2.90 18.22 8.01
N LYS A 52 4.19 18.55 7.80
CA LYS A 52 4.96 18.01 6.67
C LYS A 52 5.08 16.48 6.69
N SER A 53 5.27 15.87 7.86
CA SER A 53 5.39 14.42 8.00
C SER A 53 4.04 13.74 7.80
N ILE A 54 2.96 14.30 8.36
CA ILE A 54 1.59 13.83 8.19
C ILE A 54 1.18 13.90 6.71
N ASP A 55 1.45 15.01 6.04
CA ASP A 55 1.19 15.16 4.59
C ASP A 55 1.99 14.18 3.75
N ALA A 56 3.25 13.93 4.10
CA ALA A 56 4.10 12.98 3.38
C ALA A 56 3.56 11.55 3.52
N TRP A 57 3.19 11.15 4.73
CA TRP A 57 2.54 9.87 4.99
C TRP A 57 1.24 9.73 4.19
N TRP A 58 0.38 10.74 4.24
CA TRP A 58 -0.90 10.74 3.53
C TRP A 58 -0.73 10.62 2.02
N ARG A 59 0.17 11.42 1.42
CA ARG A 59 0.43 11.41 -0.02
C ARG A 59 1.00 10.09 -0.54
N ARG A 60 1.80 9.38 0.26
CA ARG A 60 2.36 8.07 -0.11
C ARG A 60 1.29 6.99 -0.22
N ARG A 61 0.16 7.16 0.46
CA ARG A 61 -0.98 6.26 0.36
C ARG A 61 -1.81 6.44 -0.92
N ALA A 62 -1.64 7.55 -1.62
CA ALA A 62 -2.34 7.81 -2.86
C ALA A 62 -1.73 7.01 -4.02
N ILE A 63 -2.54 6.75 -5.04
CA ILE A 63 -2.05 6.19 -6.30
C ILE A 63 -0.88 7.04 -6.82
N PRO A 64 0.26 6.43 -7.21
CA PRO A 64 1.37 7.18 -7.76
C PRO A 64 0.96 8.00 -9.00
N PRO A 65 1.38 9.27 -9.11
CA PRO A 65 1.06 10.10 -10.28
C PRO A 65 1.73 9.60 -11.58
N THR A 66 2.69 8.70 -11.45
CA THR A 66 3.41 8.01 -12.54
C THR A 66 2.67 6.81 -13.08
N ARG A 67 1.58 6.35 -12.42
CA ARG A 67 0.79 5.23 -12.91
C ARG A 67 0.18 5.56 -14.27
N ASP A 68 0.30 4.61 -15.20
CA ASP A 68 -0.20 4.73 -16.55
C ASP A 68 -1.70 5.10 -16.59
N GLY A 69 -2.02 6.14 -17.36
CA GLY A 69 -3.40 6.58 -17.58
C GLY A 69 -4.09 7.31 -16.42
N ILE A 70 -3.47 7.40 -15.24
CA ILE A 70 -4.13 7.94 -14.01
C ILE A 70 -4.68 9.36 -14.23
N ARG A 71 -3.94 10.23 -14.94
CA ARG A 71 -4.37 11.62 -15.16
C ARG A 71 -5.68 11.71 -15.94
N GLY A 72 -5.78 11.00 -17.07
CA GLY A 72 -7.00 10.95 -17.87
C GLY A 72 -8.20 10.35 -17.12
N ILE A 73 -7.95 9.38 -16.24
CA ILE A 73 -8.99 8.78 -15.40
C ILE A 73 -9.49 9.78 -14.37
N LEU A 74 -8.61 10.46 -13.64
CA LEU A 74 -8.99 11.50 -12.68
C LEU A 74 -9.78 12.63 -13.34
N ASP A 75 -9.34 13.09 -14.51
CA ASP A 75 -10.02 14.13 -15.29
C ASP A 75 -11.44 13.69 -15.70
N SER A 76 -11.61 12.44 -16.16
CA SER A 76 -12.93 11.89 -16.52
C SER A 76 -13.89 11.77 -15.33
N MET A 77 -13.36 11.65 -14.12
CA MET A 77 -14.12 11.59 -12.86
C MET A 77 -14.36 12.98 -12.25
N GLY A 78 -13.82 14.06 -12.83
CA GLY A 78 -13.85 15.39 -12.24
C GLY A 78 -13.06 15.49 -10.93
N ILE A 79 -12.03 14.64 -10.76
CA ILE A 79 -11.16 14.59 -9.57
C ILE A 79 -9.84 15.27 -9.90
N ARG A 80 -9.44 16.26 -9.13
CA ARG A 80 -8.27 17.10 -9.40
C ARG A 80 -6.92 16.40 -9.12
N SER A 81 -6.93 15.41 -8.26
CA SER A 81 -5.68 14.73 -7.87
C SER A 81 -5.93 13.36 -7.21
N ALA A 82 -4.92 12.48 -7.23
CA ALA A 82 -4.95 11.22 -6.49
C ALA A 82 -5.14 11.40 -4.97
N VAL A 83 -4.68 12.52 -4.41
CA VAL A 83 -4.91 12.84 -2.98
C VAL A 83 -6.38 13.17 -2.72
N GLU A 84 -7.07 13.81 -3.66
CA GLU A 84 -8.52 14.02 -3.54
C GLU A 84 -9.29 12.70 -3.59
N LEU A 85 -8.88 11.78 -4.47
CA LEU A 85 -9.42 10.42 -4.52
C LEU A 85 -9.21 9.70 -3.18
N LEU A 86 -7.98 9.76 -2.64
CA LEU A 86 -7.64 9.19 -1.35
C LEU A 86 -8.47 9.78 -0.19
N ASN A 87 -8.71 11.09 -0.19
CA ASN A 87 -9.55 11.73 0.82
C ASN A 87 -10.99 11.18 0.81
N ARG A 88 -11.53 10.89 -0.38
CA ARG A 88 -12.90 10.37 -0.53
C ARG A 88 -13.02 8.92 -0.10
N SER A 89 -11.95 8.13 -0.21
CA SER A 89 -11.86 6.74 0.27
C SER A 89 -11.35 6.62 1.72
N HIS A 90 -11.24 7.73 2.45
CA HIS A 90 -10.69 7.77 3.82
C HIS A 90 -9.27 7.19 3.95
N GLY A 91 -8.55 7.03 2.85
CA GLY A 91 -7.24 6.38 2.80
C GLY A 91 -7.25 4.90 3.18
N LEU A 92 -8.40 4.25 3.17
CA LEU A 92 -8.53 2.82 3.40
C LEU A 92 -7.72 2.02 2.38
N SER A 93 -7.11 0.93 2.80
CA SER A 93 -6.24 0.07 1.99
C SER A 93 -6.45 -1.40 2.34
N LEU A 94 -5.97 -2.29 1.46
CA LEU A 94 -5.74 -3.71 1.76
C LEU A 94 -4.27 -3.98 2.15
N SER A 95 -3.43 -2.94 2.25
CA SER A 95 -2.02 -3.09 2.64
C SER A 95 -1.78 -2.84 4.13
N ASP A 96 -2.73 -2.26 4.83
CA ASP A 96 -2.66 -1.95 6.26
C ASP A 96 -4.04 -1.60 6.83
N GLN A 97 -4.10 -1.26 8.12
CA GLN A 97 -5.33 -0.96 8.86
C GLN A 97 -5.48 0.54 9.17
N TYR A 98 -4.67 1.41 8.58
CA TYR A 98 -4.77 2.85 8.82
C TYR A 98 -5.80 3.51 7.91
N TRP A 99 -6.54 4.44 8.48
CA TRP A 99 -7.49 5.28 7.77
C TRP A 99 -7.68 6.62 8.47
N VAL A 100 -8.31 7.57 7.80
CA VAL A 100 -8.49 8.92 8.33
C VAL A 100 -9.97 9.30 8.28
N LYS A 101 -10.49 9.79 9.39
CA LYS A 101 -11.84 10.35 9.44
C LYS A 101 -11.86 11.75 10.05
N PRO A 102 -12.87 12.59 9.72
CA PRO A 102 -13.21 13.76 10.52
C PRO A 102 -13.49 13.36 11.96
N GLU A 103 -13.07 14.16 12.94
CA GLU A 103 -13.34 13.88 14.36
C GLU A 103 -14.83 13.82 14.66
N SER A 104 -15.65 14.58 13.92
CA SER A 104 -17.11 14.61 14.04
C SER A 104 -17.82 13.44 13.31
N SER A 105 -17.09 12.54 12.66
CA SER A 105 -17.69 11.47 11.86
C SER A 105 -17.94 10.22 12.71
N ASP A 106 -19.13 9.64 12.56
CA ASP A 106 -19.56 8.39 13.21
C ASP A 106 -19.11 7.13 12.44
N LEU A 107 -18.25 7.29 11.42
CA LEU A 107 -17.71 6.13 10.68
C LEU A 107 -16.94 5.20 11.60
N GLU A 108 -17.18 3.91 11.42
CA GLU A 108 -16.55 2.83 12.18
C GLU A 108 -15.80 1.86 11.26
N TRP A 109 -14.67 1.35 11.72
CA TRP A 109 -13.84 0.39 10.99
C TRP A 109 -14.64 -0.79 10.42
N ASP A 110 -15.54 -1.35 11.22
CA ASP A 110 -16.30 -2.55 10.85
C ASP A 110 -17.21 -2.35 9.64
N THR A 111 -17.60 -1.11 9.39
CA THR A 111 -18.51 -0.77 8.28
C THR A 111 -17.76 -0.26 7.04
N VAL A 112 -16.49 0.13 7.16
CA VAL A 112 -15.76 0.79 6.07
C VAL A 112 -14.55 0.03 5.54
N ASN A 113 -13.96 -0.90 6.33
CA ASN A 113 -12.74 -1.61 5.92
C ASN A 113 -12.98 -2.49 4.68
N PHE A 114 -11.92 -2.71 3.88
CA PHE A 114 -11.98 -3.53 2.68
C PHE A 114 -11.70 -5.02 2.91
N PHE A 115 -11.24 -5.40 4.09
CA PHE A 115 -10.94 -6.80 4.42
C PHE A 115 -12.21 -7.64 4.55
N THR A 116 -13.26 -7.08 5.13
CA THR A 116 -14.52 -7.81 5.42
C THR A 116 -15.73 -7.26 4.69
N ASN A 117 -15.68 -6.01 4.22
CA ASN A 117 -16.79 -5.37 3.53
C ASN A 117 -16.63 -5.45 1.99
N PRO A 118 -17.72 -5.41 1.24
CA PRO A 118 -17.67 -5.24 -0.20
C PRO A 118 -17.15 -3.85 -0.57
N PHE A 119 -16.56 -3.75 -1.76
CA PHE A 119 -16.11 -2.48 -2.33
C PHE A 119 -16.52 -2.36 -3.80
N ASP A 120 -16.46 -1.15 -4.32
CA ASP A 120 -16.76 -0.87 -5.72
C ASP A 120 -15.58 -1.32 -6.61
N GLU A 121 -15.88 -2.13 -7.61
CA GLU A 121 -14.88 -2.65 -8.54
C GLU A 121 -14.71 -1.81 -9.82
N GLU A 122 -15.59 -0.82 -10.06
CA GLU A 122 -15.58 -0.06 -11.30
C GLU A 122 -14.38 0.87 -11.40
N LEU A 123 -13.97 1.49 -10.28
CA LEU A 123 -12.74 2.25 -10.21
C LEU A 123 -11.53 1.39 -10.63
N GLY A 124 -11.43 0.19 -10.07
CA GLY A 124 -10.37 -0.75 -10.41
C GLY A 124 -10.37 -1.17 -11.87
N ARG A 125 -11.56 -1.44 -12.45
CA ARG A 125 -11.69 -1.75 -13.89
C ARG A 125 -11.16 -0.60 -14.75
N THR A 126 -11.56 0.62 -14.44
CA THR A 126 -11.10 1.82 -15.14
C THR A 126 -9.59 2.00 -15.03
N LEU A 127 -9.02 1.78 -13.84
CA LEU A 127 -7.56 1.87 -13.60
C LEU A 127 -6.78 0.76 -14.32
N LEU A 128 -7.35 -0.44 -14.47
CA LEU A 128 -6.70 -1.55 -15.16
C LEU A 128 -6.69 -1.37 -16.67
N THR A 129 -7.79 -0.86 -17.25
CA THR A 129 -7.96 -0.76 -18.70
C THR A 129 -7.56 0.59 -19.28
N ALA A 130 -7.36 1.61 -18.44
CA ALA A 130 -7.19 3.02 -18.81
C ALA A 130 -8.35 3.55 -19.70
N ARG A 131 -9.54 2.93 -19.60
CA ARG A 131 -10.75 3.36 -20.32
C ARG A 131 -11.69 4.07 -19.36
N SER A 132 -12.09 5.29 -19.69
CA SER A 132 -13.11 6.00 -18.92
C SER A 132 -14.47 5.31 -19.08
N SER A 133 -15.15 5.12 -17.96
CA SER A 133 -16.55 4.68 -17.93
C SER A 133 -17.47 5.89 -17.79
N SER A 134 -18.65 5.82 -18.37
CA SER A 134 -19.68 6.87 -18.25
C SER A 134 -20.47 6.78 -16.94
N HIS A 135 -20.16 5.85 -16.07
CA HIS A 135 -20.88 5.61 -14.82
C HIS A 135 -20.34 6.45 -13.66
N ARG A 136 -21.20 6.79 -12.72
CA ARG A 136 -20.78 7.35 -11.44
C ARG A 136 -20.16 6.25 -10.61
N PHE A 137 -18.89 6.37 -10.32
CA PHE A 137 -18.17 5.46 -9.44
C PHE A 137 -18.51 5.72 -7.98
N SER A 138 -18.66 4.67 -7.21
CA SER A 138 -18.39 4.75 -5.80
C SER A 138 -16.87 4.81 -5.62
N LEU A 139 -16.40 5.74 -4.81
CA LEU A 139 -14.96 5.88 -4.52
C LEU A 139 -14.54 5.01 -3.32
N ASN A 140 -15.44 4.17 -2.85
CA ASN A 140 -15.18 3.20 -1.80
C ASN A 140 -14.54 1.95 -2.42
N ALA A 141 -13.27 2.08 -2.80
CA ALA A 141 -12.50 1.02 -3.47
C ALA A 141 -11.03 1.03 -2.98
N PRO A 142 -10.45 -0.13 -2.69
CA PRO A 142 -9.05 -0.24 -2.29
C PRO A 142 -8.09 0.24 -3.39
N ASP A 143 -8.55 0.26 -4.62
CA ASP A 143 -7.82 0.77 -5.77
C ASP A 143 -7.39 2.23 -5.61
N ALA A 144 -8.11 3.02 -4.83
CA ALA A 144 -7.79 4.43 -4.55
C ALA A 144 -6.47 4.63 -3.77
N SER A 145 -5.98 3.60 -3.09
CA SER A 145 -4.76 3.60 -2.27
C SER A 145 -3.74 2.53 -2.68
N THR A 146 -4.00 1.80 -3.78
CA THR A 146 -3.10 0.73 -4.23
C THR A 146 -1.83 1.31 -4.86
N GLY A 147 -0.66 0.98 -4.30
CA GLY A 147 0.64 1.46 -4.76
C GLY A 147 1.14 0.86 -6.08
N GLY A 148 2.28 1.34 -6.59
CA GLY A 148 2.99 0.85 -7.78
C GLY A 148 2.47 1.40 -9.11
N ASP A 149 3.34 1.39 -10.13
CA ASP A 149 3.14 2.08 -11.42
C ASP A 149 2.34 1.28 -12.45
N LEU A 150 2.42 -0.06 -12.41
CA LEU A 150 1.70 -0.91 -13.35
C LEU A 150 0.19 -0.89 -13.10
N PRO A 151 -0.63 -1.00 -14.16
CA PRO A 151 -2.08 -1.11 -14.03
C PRO A 151 -2.46 -2.33 -13.18
N LYS A 152 -3.34 -2.11 -12.22
CA LYS A 152 -3.82 -3.17 -11.33
C LYS A 152 -5.17 -2.81 -10.74
N ARG A 153 -5.88 -3.84 -10.26
CA ARG A 153 -7.17 -3.69 -9.59
C ARG A 153 -7.38 -4.79 -8.56
N TRP A 154 -8.24 -4.49 -7.61
CA TRP A 154 -8.81 -5.46 -6.70
C TRP A 154 -10.16 -5.96 -7.20
N THR A 155 -10.50 -7.21 -6.87
CA THR A 155 -11.80 -7.82 -7.09
C THR A 155 -12.12 -8.79 -5.97
N ILE A 156 -13.40 -9.13 -5.81
CA ILE A 156 -13.84 -10.15 -4.85
C ILE A 156 -14.31 -11.35 -5.65
N ALA A 157 -13.71 -12.51 -5.41
CA ALA A 157 -14.12 -13.77 -6.00
C ALA A 157 -15.45 -14.26 -5.41
N GLY A 158 -16.08 -15.24 -6.05
CA GLY A 158 -17.37 -15.79 -5.61
C GLY A 158 -17.37 -16.43 -4.22
N ASP A 159 -16.21 -16.85 -3.73
CA ASP A 159 -16.00 -17.37 -2.37
C ASP A 159 -15.66 -16.27 -1.33
N GLY A 160 -15.62 -15.01 -1.76
CA GLY A 160 -15.28 -13.86 -0.92
C GLY A 160 -13.80 -13.52 -0.85
N THR A 161 -12.92 -14.29 -1.50
CA THR A 161 -11.48 -14.00 -1.55
C THR A 161 -11.19 -12.69 -2.28
N ARG A 162 -10.38 -11.81 -1.70
CA ARG A 162 -9.87 -10.61 -2.35
C ARG A 162 -8.72 -11.02 -3.26
N ILE A 163 -8.80 -10.61 -4.52
CA ILE A 163 -7.80 -10.95 -5.54
C ILE A 163 -7.25 -9.68 -6.15
N LEU A 164 -5.94 -9.55 -6.16
CA LEU A 164 -5.24 -8.52 -6.90
C LEU A 164 -4.97 -9.01 -8.33
N ILE A 165 -5.43 -8.24 -9.31
CA ILE A 165 -5.17 -8.45 -10.74
C ILE A 165 -4.15 -7.40 -11.18
N LYS A 166 -3.04 -7.84 -11.78
CA LYS A 166 -1.98 -6.97 -12.29
C LYS A 166 -1.84 -7.17 -13.79
N ALA A 167 -1.87 -6.08 -14.55
CA ALA A 167 -1.50 -6.07 -15.97
C ALA A 167 -0.07 -5.55 -16.13
N GLY A 168 0.48 -5.74 -17.32
CA GLY A 168 1.78 -5.22 -17.70
C GLY A 168 1.67 -4.21 -18.85
N ARG A 169 2.79 -3.57 -19.18
CA ARG A 169 2.93 -2.71 -20.36
C ARG A 169 3.23 -3.53 -21.62
N THR A 170 4.05 -4.56 -21.46
CA THR A 170 4.51 -5.42 -22.56
C THR A 170 3.79 -6.76 -22.63
N GLY A 171 3.08 -7.15 -21.55
CA GLY A 171 2.48 -8.47 -21.37
C GLY A 171 3.46 -9.51 -20.81
N GLN A 172 4.74 -9.16 -20.66
CA GLN A 172 5.75 -10.05 -20.07
C GLN A 172 5.71 -10.00 -18.54
N GLU A 173 5.32 -8.87 -17.95
CA GLU A 173 5.32 -8.66 -16.51
C GLU A 173 4.42 -9.67 -15.77
N PRO A 174 3.18 -9.99 -16.23
CA PRO A 174 2.38 -11.03 -15.63
C PRO A 174 3.03 -12.42 -15.69
N VAL A 175 3.74 -12.72 -16.77
CA VAL A 175 4.47 -13.99 -16.95
C VAL A 175 5.65 -14.07 -15.97
N ASN A 176 6.37 -12.97 -15.79
CA ASN A 176 7.48 -12.90 -14.83
C ASN A 176 7.01 -13.13 -13.38
N GLU A 177 5.85 -12.60 -13.00
CA GLU A 177 5.24 -12.87 -11.68
C GLU A 177 4.94 -14.36 -11.47
N LEU A 178 4.38 -15.02 -12.50
CA LEU A 178 4.12 -16.46 -12.46
C LEU A 178 5.42 -17.27 -12.36
N ILE A 179 6.41 -16.95 -13.19
CA ILE A 179 7.71 -17.66 -13.19
C ILE A 179 8.41 -17.49 -11.83
N ALA A 180 8.43 -16.29 -11.27
CA ALA A 180 9.02 -16.03 -9.96
C ALA A 180 8.30 -16.82 -8.85
N SER A 181 6.97 -16.85 -8.88
CA SER A 181 6.16 -17.60 -7.92
C SER A 181 6.41 -19.12 -8.02
N ASP A 182 6.51 -19.66 -9.24
CA ASP A 182 6.78 -21.08 -9.48
C ASP A 182 8.21 -21.46 -9.07
N LEU A 183 9.18 -20.59 -9.39
CA LEU A 183 10.57 -20.74 -8.97
C LEU A 183 10.69 -20.81 -7.44
N CYS A 184 10.11 -19.85 -6.73
CA CYS A 184 10.08 -19.84 -5.26
C CYS A 184 9.48 -21.15 -4.72
N SER A 185 8.38 -21.60 -5.32
CA SER A 185 7.75 -22.87 -4.95
C SER A 185 8.68 -24.07 -5.06
N ARG A 186 9.41 -24.17 -6.17
CA ARG A 186 10.35 -25.26 -6.42
C ARG A 186 11.57 -25.23 -5.50
N LEU A 187 11.98 -24.04 -5.09
CA LEU A 187 13.08 -23.83 -4.15
C LEU A 187 12.65 -23.94 -2.68
N GLY A 188 11.35 -24.09 -2.40
CA GLY A 188 10.82 -24.11 -1.04
C GLY A 188 10.83 -22.73 -0.35
N ILE A 189 10.97 -21.65 -1.12
CA ILE A 189 10.96 -20.28 -0.62
C ILE A 189 9.50 -19.81 -0.46
N PRO A 190 9.08 -19.36 0.72
CA PRO A 190 7.75 -18.80 0.92
C PRO A 190 7.50 -17.57 0.04
N ALA A 191 6.46 -17.60 -0.78
CA ALA A 191 6.10 -16.52 -1.67
C ALA A 191 4.60 -16.52 -1.97
N VAL A 192 4.07 -15.37 -2.37
CA VAL A 192 2.70 -15.25 -2.87
C VAL A 192 2.55 -16.06 -4.15
N ARG A 193 1.46 -16.82 -4.22
CA ARG A 193 1.14 -17.63 -5.41
C ARG A 193 0.47 -16.78 -6.47
N TYR A 194 1.08 -16.77 -7.65
CA TYR A 194 0.51 -16.10 -8.82
C TYR A 194 -0.06 -17.09 -9.81
N ASN A 195 -1.16 -16.70 -10.44
CA ASN A 195 -1.75 -17.40 -11.59
C ASN A 195 -1.73 -16.46 -12.79
N LEU A 196 -1.58 -17.03 -13.97
CA LEU A 196 -1.73 -16.31 -15.23
C LEU A 196 -3.21 -16.35 -15.65
N GLY A 197 -3.74 -15.22 -16.07
CA GLY A 197 -5.07 -15.07 -16.60
C GLY A 197 -5.10 -14.14 -17.79
N GLU A 198 -6.30 -13.84 -18.27
CA GLU A 198 -6.54 -12.90 -19.35
C GLU A 198 -7.62 -11.90 -18.96
N TYR A 199 -7.43 -10.64 -19.28
CA TYR A 199 -8.40 -9.58 -19.09
C TYR A 199 -8.37 -8.64 -20.30
N ASP A 200 -9.52 -8.48 -20.98
CA ASP A 200 -9.64 -7.63 -22.18
C ASP A 200 -8.60 -8.01 -23.27
N ASN A 201 -8.44 -9.32 -23.53
CA ASN A 201 -7.46 -9.92 -24.47
C ASN A 201 -6.00 -9.58 -24.15
N ARG A 202 -5.68 -9.32 -22.88
CA ARG A 202 -4.32 -9.07 -22.43
C ARG A 202 -3.95 -10.02 -21.27
N PRO A 203 -2.72 -10.50 -21.23
CA PRO A 203 -2.27 -11.31 -20.12
C PRO A 203 -2.27 -10.49 -18.83
N VAL A 204 -2.76 -11.08 -17.75
CA VAL A 204 -2.72 -10.54 -16.40
C VAL A 204 -2.22 -11.61 -15.43
N SER A 205 -1.57 -11.19 -14.37
CA SER A 205 -1.29 -12.06 -13.22
C SER A 205 -2.29 -11.78 -12.10
N THR A 206 -2.65 -12.82 -11.38
CA THR A 206 -3.59 -12.73 -10.26
C THR A 206 -2.99 -13.38 -9.02
N CYS A 207 -3.17 -12.76 -7.87
CA CYS A 207 -2.83 -13.36 -6.59
C CYS A 207 -3.90 -13.04 -5.54
N PRO A 208 -4.12 -13.94 -4.56
CA PRO A 208 -5.00 -13.63 -3.44
C PRO A 208 -4.39 -12.54 -2.57
N GLU A 209 -5.23 -11.83 -1.80
CA GLU A 209 -4.78 -10.99 -0.70
C GLU A 209 -3.96 -11.85 0.28
N MET A 210 -2.79 -11.37 0.63
CA MET A 210 -1.86 -12.07 1.51
C MET A 210 -1.93 -11.61 2.96
N LEU A 211 -2.63 -10.51 3.22
CA LEU A 211 -2.75 -9.91 4.55
C LEU A 211 -4.13 -10.16 5.14
N THR A 212 -4.17 -10.29 6.43
CA THR A 212 -5.41 -10.28 7.21
C THR A 212 -5.71 -8.87 7.73
N ASP A 213 -6.88 -8.68 8.32
CA ASP A 213 -7.27 -7.40 8.94
C ASP A 213 -6.46 -7.10 10.23
N THR A 214 -5.47 -7.91 10.57
CA THR A 214 -4.57 -7.74 11.73
C THR A 214 -3.11 -7.59 11.33
N GLU A 215 -2.80 -7.65 10.03
CA GLU A 215 -1.46 -7.59 9.49
C GLU A 215 -1.28 -6.38 8.59
N GLU A 216 -0.08 -5.83 8.52
CA GLU A 216 0.26 -4.74 7.60
C GLU A 216 1.52 -5.05 6.80
N LEU A 217 1.56 -4.56 5.58
CA LEU A 217 2.74 -4.61 4.72
C LEU A 217 3.63 -3.40 5.02
N VAL A 218 4.80 -3.66 5.58
CA VAL A 218 5.79 -2.62 5.88
C VAL A 218 6.98 -2.77 4.94
N SER A 219 7.32 -1.72 4.20
CA SER A 219 8.47 -1.77 3.31
C SER A 219 9.80 -1.71 4.09
N ALA A 220 10.86 -2.26 3.50
CA ALA A 220 12.20 -2.17 4.07
C ALA A 220 12.65 -0.72 4.25
N TRP A 221 12.21 0.17 3.37
CA TRP A 221 12.47 1.61 3.48
C TRP A 221 11.86 2.21 4.76
N GLN A 222 10.59 1.89 5.06
CA GLN A 222 9.91 2.36 6.27
C GLN A 222 10.65 1.91 7.55
N ILE A 223 11.07 0.64 7.57
CA ILE A 223 11.85 0.08 8.67
C ILE A 223 13.19 0.80 8.83
N LEU A 224 13.95 0.98 7.74
CA LEU A 224 15.27 1.61 7.77
C LEU A 224 15.23 3.10 8.16
N GLU A 225 14.22 3.85 7.69
CA GLU A 225 14.05 5.27 8.04
C GLU A 225 13.60 5.47 9.50
N SER A 226 12.88 4.51 10.08
CA SER A 226 12.43 4.60 11.47
C SER A 226 13.53 4.40 12.50
N VAL A 227 14.65 3.74 12.13
CA VAL A 227 15.77 3.44 13.03
C VAL A 227 16.97 4.36 12.77
N LYS A 228 17.80 4.53 13.80
CA LYS A 228 19.05 5.27 13.64
C LYS A 228 20.06 4.45 12.83
N ARG A 229 20.54 5.01 11.72
CA ARG A 229 21.58 4.40 10.89
C ARG A 229 22.90 4.28 11.64
N ASP A 230 23.58 3.14 11.51
CA ASP A 230 24.96 2.93 11.93
C ASP A 230 25.87 2.89 10.70
N ASN A 231 26.63 3.96 10.48
CA ASN A 231 27.49 4.11 9.30
C ASN A 231 28.68 3.12 9.24
N ARG A 232 28.89 2.32 10.30
CA ARG A 232 29.92 1.27 10.34
C ARG A 232 29.45 -0.04 9.72
N LEU A 233 28.14 -0.19 9.54
CA LEU A 233 27.53 -1.41 9.02
C LEU A 233 27.38 -1.33 7.49
N SER A 234 27.51 -2.50 6.84
CA SER A 234 27.11 -2.65 5.44
C SER A 234 25.59 -2.43 5.28
N ALA A 235 25.11 -2.22 4.05
CA ALA A 235 23.67 -2.08 3.78
C ALA A 235 22.90 -3.35 4.21
N ARG A 236 23.46 -4.55 3.98
CA ARG A 236 22.91 -5.83 4.41
C ARG A 236 22.81 -5.94 5.93
N ASP A 237 23.90 -5.62 6.64
CA ASP A 237 23.92 -5.71 8.11
C ASP A 237 23.01 -4.65 8.74
N GLN A 238 22.93 -3.46 8.15
CA GLN A 238 21.98 -2.42 8.57
C GLN A 238 20.53 -2.90 8.45
N TRP A 239 20.18 -3.58 7.36
CA TRP A 239 18.88 -4.18 7.15
C TRP A 239 18.57 -5.27 8.21
N ILE A 240 19.48 -6.23 8.38
CA ILE A 240 19.32 -7.32 9.34
C ILE A 240 19.11 -6.75 10.75
N ARG A 241 19.96 -5.81 11.17
CA ARG A 241 19.84 -5.12 12.46
C ARG A 241 18.49 -4.39 12.60
N ALA A 242 18.07 -3.68 11.57
CA ALA A 242 16.82 -2.95 11.60
C ALA A 242 15.62 -3.90 11.77
N ALA A 243 15.56 -4.99 11.00
CA ALA A 243 14.50 -5.99 11.13
C ALA A 243 14.47 -6.66 12.52
N GLN A 244 15.64 -6.93 13.12
CA GLN A 244 15.73 -7.46 14.48
C GLN A 244 15.17 -6.51 15.54
N LEU A 245 15.33 -5.20 15.36
CA LEU A 245 14.74 -4.19 16.26
C LEU A 245 13.20 -4.20 16.23
N PHE A 246 12.62 -4.72 15.15
CA PHE A 246 11.17 -4.95 15.01
C PHE A 246 10.73 -6.37 15.39
N GLY A 247 11.59 -7.13 16.06
CA GLY A 247 11.25 -8.43 16.62
C GLY A 247 11.45 -9.62 15.67
N CYS A 248 12.02 -9.40 14.48
CA CYS A 248 12.37 -10.51 13.60
C CYS A 248 13.54 -11.32 14.18
N GLU A 249 13.46 -12.63 14.09
CA GLU A 249 14.55 -13.54 14.50
C GLU A 249 15.72 -13.40 13.50
N GLY A 250 16.94 -13.21 14.03
CA GLY A 250 18.10 -12.84 13.21
C GLY A 250 18.47 -13.86 12.14
N ALA A 251 18.44 -15.16 12.45
CA ALA A 251 18.73 -16.21 11.48
C ALA A 251 17.67 -16.25 10.37
N ALA A 252 16.40 -16.04 10.70
CA ALA A 252 15.31 -15.98 9.73
C ALA A 252 15.47 -14.79 8.77
N VAL A 253 15.87 -13.62 9.28
CA VAL A 253 16.13 -12.43 8.43
C VAL A 253 17.29 -12.66 7.49
N VAL A 254 18.38 -13.27 7.98
CA VAL A 254 19.54 -13.62 7.15
C VAL A 254 19.11 -14.56 6.04
N HIS A 255 18.42 -15.65 6.38
CA HIS A 255 17.96 -16.65 5.41
C HIS A 255 17.03 -16.03 4.36
N ALA A 256 16.01 -15.27 4.78
CA ALA A 256 15.11 -14.60 3.85
C ALA A 256 15.85 -13.61 2.93
N THR A 257 16.88 -12.91 3.44
CA THR A 257 17.69 -11.99 2.64
C THR A 257 18.51 -12.75 1.57
N ASP A 258 19.07 -13.89 1.93
CA ASP A 258 19.84 -14.73 1.01
C ASP A 258 18.91 -15.37 -0.06
N ASP A 259 17.70 -15.78 0.31
CA ASP A 259 16.67 -16.25 -0.60
C ASP A 259 16.27 -15.18 -1.63
N TRP A 260 16.06 -13.93 -1.18
CA TRP A 260 15.75 -12.82 -2.09
C TRP A 260 16.88 -12.57 -3.08
N LEU A 261 18.13 -12.57 -2.63
CA LEU A 261 19.29 -12.38 -3.50
C LEU A 261 19.41 -13.53 -4.52
N LEU A 262 19.15 -14.77 -4.11
CA LEU A 262 19.14 -15.93 -5.00
C LEU A 262 18.06 -15.78 -6.09
N VAL A 263 16.83 -15.45 -5.70
CA VAL A 263 15.72 -15.27 -6.66
C VAL A 263 16.00 -14.10 -7.61
N ASP A 264 16.50 -12.97 -7.10
CA ASP A 264 16.87 -11.82 -7.93
C ASP A 264 17.96 -12.18 -8.96
N TYR A 265 18.97 -12.95 -8.54
CA TYR A 265 20.02 -13.42 -9.45
C TYR A 265 19.46 -14.32 -10.54
N LEU A 266 18.64 -15.33 -10.18
CA LEU A 266 18.06 -16.29 -11.13
C LEU A 266 17.08 -15.60 -12.11
N MET A 267 16.29 -14.65 -11.63
CA MET A 267 15.33 -13.89 -12.43
C MET A 267 15.97 -12.70 -13.17
N ARG A 268 17.25 -12.42 -12.94
CA ARG A 268 17.91 -11.17 -13.38
C ARG A 268 17.12 -9.93 -12.98
N ASN A 269 16.55 -9.95 -11.80
CA ASN A 269 15.80 -8.82 -11.26
C ASN A 269 16.76 -7.71 -10.82
N ILE A 270 16.79 -6.62 -11.56
CA ILE A 270 17.60 -5.44 -11.27
C ILE A 270 16.79 -4.31 -10.61
N ASP A 271 15.51 -4.55 -10.36
CA ASP A 271 14.56 -3.56 -9.86
C ASP A 271 14.23 -3.74 -8.37
N ARG A 272 15.06 -4.48 -7.65
CA ARG A 272 14.88 -4.58 -6.20
C ARG A 272 15.26 -3.28 -5.51
N HIS A 273 14.27 -2.61 -4.99
CA HIS A 273 14.41 -1.41 -4.19
C HIS A 273 13.79 -1.62 -2.80
N TYR A 274 13.95 -0.67 -1.91
CA TYR A 274 13.52 -0.77 -0.51
C TYR A 274 12.00 -0.54 -0.29
N ASN A 275 11.23 -0.22 -1.33
CA ASN A 275 9.78 -0.01 -1.23
C ASN A 275 9.00 -1.32 -1.28
#